data_fdbdfc8dd96ecba602d1a71794549941
#
_entry.id   fdbdfc8dd96ecba602d1a71794549941
#
_cell.length_a   1.000
_cell.length_b   1.000
_cell.length_c   1.000
_cell.angle_alpha   90.00
_cell.angle_beta   90.00
_cell.angle_gamma   90.00
#
_symmetry.space_group_name_H-M   'P 1'
#
loop_
_entity.id
_entity.type
_entity.pdbx_description
1 polymer ?
#
loop_
_entity_poly.entity_id
_entity_poly.type
_entity_poly.pdbx_seq_one_letter_code
_entity_poly.pdbx_strand_id
1 'polypeptide(L)'
;MSEKTPAVVVDQASKWYDQVIGLNDVSLAIDGGVTGVLGPNGAGKSTLFKLLMGRLKPSQGSIRLFGEDPWGNPAPYRRIGYVSESERMYDWMTAIDFVSTLARLHGMTREEAIDRAEHVLDFVGLSDVQNKELGKYSKGMRQRVKIAHALVHDPDLIILDEPLHGCDPIARPSIMSVIRDLGSQGKTVLVSSHILEE
;
A
#
# COMPACT_ATOMS: atom_id res chain seq x y z
N MET A 1 7.55 10.49 -28.67
CA MET A 1 6.84 9.74 -27.60
C MET A 1 7.56 10.10 -26.32
N SER A 2 6.89 10.79 -25.39
CA SER A 2 7.49 11.09 -24.08
C SER A 2 7.68 9.75 -23.35
N GLU A 3 8.90 9.39 -23.01
CA GLU A 3 9.15 8.21 -22.16
C GLU A 3 8.45 8.46 -20.82
N LYS A 4 7.46 7.63 -20.53
CA LYS A 4 6.75 7.69 -19.26
C LYS A 4 7.72 7.30 -18.14
N THR A 5 7.97 8.21 -17.19
CA THR A 5 8.83 7.93 -16.04
C THR A 5 8.22 6.80 -15.21
N PRO A 6 8.96 5.71 -14.94
CA PRO A 6 8.45 4.62 -14.10
C PRO A 6 8.00 5.12 -12.71
N ALA A 7 6.96 4.49 -12.17
CA ALA A 7 6.46 4.84 -10.84
C ALA A 7 7.51 4.58 -9.74
N VAL A 8 8.30 3.51 -9.89
CA VAL A 8 9.38 3.15 -8.96
C VAL A 8 10.64 2.84 -9.74
N VAL A 9 11.76 3.45 -9.35
CA VAL A 9 13.11 3.08 -9.81
C VAL A 9 13.99 2.89 -8.59
N VAL A 10 14.62 1.73 -8.50
CA VAL A 10 15.64 1.41 -7.50
C VAL A 10 16.91 1.09 -8.28
N ASP A 11 18.01 1.77 -7.98
CA ASP A 11 19.27 1.65 -8.70
C ASP A 11 20.39 1.33 -7.72
N GLN A 12 20.89 0.08 -7.78
CA GLN A 12 21.97 -0.48 -6.96
C GLN A 12 21.79 -0.17 -5.46
N ALA A 13 20.56 -0.18 -4.98
CA ALA A 13 20.25 0.22 -3.62
C ALA A 13 20.66 -0.85 -2.61
N SER A 14 21.44 -0.42 -1.61
CA SER A 14 21.81 -1.23 -0.46
C SER A 14 21.47 -0.49 0.84
N LYS A 15 21.13 -1.27 1.88
CA LYS A 15 20.90 -0.75 3.22
C LYS A 15 21.54 -1.62 4.27
N TRP A 16 22.43 -1.01 5.05
CA TRP A 16 23.03 -1.62 6.24
C TRP A 16 22.40 -1.02 7.50
N TYR A 17 22.19 -1.89 8.49
CA TYR A 17 21.89 -1.55 9.87
C TYR A 17 23.13 -1.94 10.68
N ASP A 18 24.02 -0.97 10.90
CA ASP A 18 25.36 -1.20 11.44
C ASP A 18 26.12 -2.27 10.63
N GLN A 19 26.28 -3.46 11.16
CA GLN A 19 26.96 -4.60 10.49
C GLN A 19 26.00 -5.58 9.80
N VAL A 20 24.69 -5.35 9.90
CA VAL A 20 23.68 -6.25 9.31
C VAL A 20 23.19 -5.69 7.99
N ILE A 21 23.26 -6.52 6.94
CA ILE A 21 22.72 -6.17 5.62
C ILE A 21 21.20 -6.38 5.64
N GLY A 22 20.45 -5.31 5.47
CA GLY A 22 18.99 -5.35 5.34
C GLY A 22 18.51 -5.42 3.89
N LEU A 23 19.31 -4.87 2.95
CA LEU A 23 19.07 -4.92 1.51
C LEU A 23 20.42 -4.82 0.82
N ASN A 24 20.66 -5.64 -0.23
CA ASN A 24 21.96 -5.67 -0.90
C ASN A 24 21.81 -5.58 -2.42
N ASP A 25 22.38 -4.53 -3.00
CA ASP A 25 22.55 -4.27 -4.44
C ASP A 25 21.30 -4.58 -5.28
N VAL A 26 20.16 -4.01 -4.89
CA VAL A 26 18.90 -4.22 -5.60
C VAL A 26 18.71 -3.16 -6.67
N SER A 27 18.44 -3.62 -7.90
CA SER A 27 18.06 -2.76 -9.02
C SER A 27 16.75 -3.26 -9.64
N LEU A 28 15.76 -2.37 -9.76
CA LEU A 28 14.48 -2.67 -10.40
C LEU A 28 13.80 -1.38 -10.88
N ALA A 29 12.93 -1.53 -11.89
CA ALA A 29 12.04 -0.48 -12.34
C ALA A 29 10.62 -1.06 -12.46
N ILE A 30 9.63 -0.34 -11.92
CA ILE A 30 8.22 -0.77 -11.91
C ILE A 30 7.35 0.34 -12.47
N ASP A 31 6.53 0.01 -13.46
CA ASP A 31 5.53 0.91 -14.04
C ASP A 31 4.30 0.12 -14.48
N GLY A 32 3.16 0.41 -13.83
CA GLY A 32 1.88 -0.20 -14.13
C GLY A 32 1.71 -1.67 -13.69
N GLY A 33 0.47 -2.09 -13.53
CA GLY A 33 0.10 -3.46 -13.18
C GLY A 33 0.48 -3.87 -11.76
N VAL A 34 0.43 -5.18 -11.50
CA VAL A 34 0.72 -5.76 -10.19
C VAL A 34 2.10 -6.43 -10.20
N THR A 35 2.95 -6.03 -9.26
CA THR A 35 4.29 -6.60 -9.06
C THR A 35 4.41 -7.22 -7.68
N GLY A 36 4.75 -8.50 -7.60
CA GLY A 36 5.00 -9.23 -6.35
C GLY A 36 6.46 -9.11 -5.90
N VAL A 37 6.68 -8.76 -4.62
CA VAL A 37 7.98 -8.84 -3.94
C VAL A 37 7.96 -10.06 -3.04
N LEU A 38 8.50 -11.16 -3.55
CA LEU A 38 8.44 -12.47 -2.91
C LEU A 38 9.74 -12.79 -2.18
N GLY A 39 9.64 -13.48 -1.07
CA GLY A 39 10.81 -13.98 -0.34
C GLY A 39 10.52 -14.31 1.12
N PRO A 40 11.37 -15.10 1.76
CA PRO A 40 11.21 -15.47 3.16
C PRO A 40 11.32 -14.27 4.11
N ASN A 41 10.98 -14.49 5.38
CA ASN A 41 11.23 -13.48 6.41
C ASN A 41 12.73 -13.18 6.50
N GLY A 42 13.07 -11.91 6.59
CA GLY A 42 14.46 -11.44 6.57
C GLY A 42 15.06 -11.21 5.17
N ALA A 43 14.36 -11.52 4.07
CA ALA A 43 14.84 -11.28 2.70
C ALA A 43 14.98 -9.79 2.29
N GLY A 44 14.65 -8.85 3.17
CA GLY A 44 14.77 -7.42 2.88
C GLY A 44 13.50 -6.74 2.37
N LYS A 45 12.36 -7.45 2.20
CA LYS A 45 11.10 -6.89 1.70
C LYS A 45 10.66 -5.63 2.48
N SER A 46 10.56 -5.74 3.81
CA SER A 46 10.19 -4.61 4.66
C SER A 46 11.23 -3.49 4.67
N THR A 47 12.51 -3.80 4.45
CA THR A 47 13.57 -2.79 4.27
C THR A 47 13.36 -2.03 2.97
N LEU A 48 13.09 -2.73 1.87
CA LEU A 48 12.76 -2.10 0.58
C LEU A 48 11.54 -1.19 0.72
N PHE A 49 10.46 -1.64 1.35
CA PHE A 49 9.26 -0.82 1.54
C PHE A 49 9.51 0.40 2.42
N LYS A 50 10.32 0.28 3.48
CA LYS A 50 10.72 1.43 4.31
C LYS A 50 11.57 2.44 3.53
N LEU A 51 12.39 1.98 2.60
CA LEU A 51 13.17 2.84 1.70
C LEU A 51 12.24 3.56 0.71
N LEU A 52 11.30 2.85 0.06
CA LEU A 52 10.30 3.43 -0.84
C LEU A 52 9.42 4.46 -0.10
N MET A 53 9.05 4.17 1.16
CA MET A 53 8.26 5.08 1.99
C MET A 53 9.11 6.20 2.62
N GLY A 54 10.37 6.40 2.22
CA GLY A 54 11.27 7.42 2.76
C GLY A 54 11.46 7.38 4.27
N ARG A 55 11.14 6.26 4.90
CA ARG A 55 11.40 6.04 6.34
C ARG A 55 12.85 5.69 6.61
N LEU A 56 13.57 5.29 5.58
CA LEU A 56 14.99 4.98 5.60
C LEU A 56 15.65 5.62 4.38
N LYS A 57 16.91 6.05 4.56
CA LYS A 57 17.78 6.43 3.46
C LYS A 57 18.62 5.22 3.03
N PRO A 58 18.78 4.95 1.73
CA PRO A 58 19.72 3.90 1.29
C PRO A 58 21.14 4.23 1.74
N SER A 59 21.93 3.21 2.05
CA SER A 59 23.35 3.35 2.39
C SER A 59 24.21 3.50 1.14
N GLN A 60 23.78 2.88 0.04
CA GLN A 60 24.37 3.03 -1.31
C GLN A 60 23.25 2.98 -2.35
N GLY A 61 23.55 3.45 -3.56
CA GLY A 61 22.60 3.52 -4.66
C GLY A 61 21.52 4.61 -4.47
N SER A 62 20.45 4.51 -5.25
CA SER A 62 19.38 5.50 -5.22
C SER A 62 17.99 4.88 -5.37
N ILE A 63 16.98 5.63 -4.92
CA ILE A 63 15.57 5.30 -5.10
C ILE A 63 14.87 6.54 -5.63
N ARG A 64 13.99 6.34 -6.61
CA ARG A 64 13.14 7.38 -7.15
C ARG A 64 11.70 6.89 -7.25
N LEU A 65 10.77 7.72 -6.81
CA LEU A 65 9.34 7.53 -6.96
C LEU A 65 8.83 8.64 -7.89
N PHE A 66 8.29 8.26 -9.04
CA PHE A 66 7.88 9.21 -10.09
C PHE A 66 9.01 10.18 -10.50
N GLY A 67 10.27 9.72 -10.46
CA GLY A 67 11.45 10.53 -10.74
C GLY A 67 12.01 11.33 -9.56
N GLU A 68 11.33 11.36 -8.42
CA GLU A 68 11.73 12.11 -7.22
C GLU A 68 12.35 11.22 -6.14
N ASP A 69 13.33 11.76 -5.39
CA ASP A 69 13.88 11.08 -4.21
C ASP A 69 12.84 11.11 -3.08
N PRO A 70 12.43 9.95 -2.52
CA PRO A 70 11.47 9.92 -1.42
C PRO A 70 12.05 10.38 -0.07
N TRP A 71 13.38 10.41 0.08
CA TRP A 71 13.99 10.76 1.37
C TRP A 71 13.87 12.26 1.64
N GLY A 72 13.14 12.61 2.72
CA GLY A 72 12.94 14.01 3.11
C GLY A 72 12.07 14.84 2.17
N ASN A 73 11.42 14.21 1.17
CA ASN A 73 10.56 14.86 0.20
C ASN A 73 9.11 14.34 0.34
N PRO A 74 8.14 15.17 0.75
CA PRO A 74 6.75 14.76 0.89
C PRO A 74 5.98 14.68 -0.44
N ALA A 75 6.50 15.24 -1.54
CA ALA A 75 5.77 15.37 -2.79
C ALA A 75 5.28 14.02 -3.38
N PRO A 76 6.11 12.95 -3.49
CA PRO A 76 5.67 11.69 -4.06
C PRO A 76 4.56 11.01 -3.24
N TYR A 77 4.46 11.27 -1.92
CA TYR A 77 3.49 10.58 -1.06
C TYR A 77 2.02 10.97 -1.32
N ARG A 78 1.78 12.08 -1.98
CA ARG A 78 0.43 12.45 -2.44
C ARG A 78 -0.13 11.50 -3.49
N ARG A 79 0.75 10.71 -4.12
CA ARG A 79 0.44 9.76 -5.19
C ARG A 79 0.57 8.31 -4.75
N ILE A 80 0.82 8.05 -3.43
CA ILE A 80 1.11 6.72 -2.90
C ILE A 80 0.08 6.34 -1.84
N GLY A 81 -0.57 5.19 -2.04
CA GLY A 81 -1.34 4.50 -1.00
C GLY A 81 -0.47 3.41 -0.35
N TYR A 82 -0.42 3.38 0.97
CA TYR A 82 0.37 2.38 1.69
C TYR A 82 -0.47 1.62 2.71
N VAL A 83 -0.42 0.30 2.63
CA VAL A 83 -1.02 -0.62 3.60
C VAL A 83 0.11 -1.35 4.31
N SER A 84 0.24 -1.11 5.61
CA SER A 84 1.23 -1.82 6.45
C SER A 84 0.68 -3.16 6.94
N GLU A 85 1.58 -4.08 7.28
CA GLU A 85 1.24 -5.34 7.95
C GLU A 85 0.48 -5.12 9.27
N SER A 86 0.76 -4.02 10.00
CA SER A 86 0.13 -3.70 11.28
C SER A 86 -1.40 -3.57 11.17
N GLU A 87 -2.12 -4.23 12.09
CA GLU A 87 -3.59 -4.23 12.16
C GLU A 87 -4.18 -3.09 13.00
N ARG A 88 -3.39 -2.11 13.40
CA ARG A 88 -3.85 -1.04 14.31
C ARG A 88 -4.90 -0.17 13.64
N MET A 89 -6.12 -0.29 14.12
CA MET A 89 -7.28 0.52 13.74
C MET A 89 -8.05 0.91 15.01
N TYR A 90 -8.89 1.92 14.93
CA TYR A 90 -9.73 2.35 16.06
C TYR A 90 -11.00 1.49 16.09
N ASP A 91 -11.05 0.47 16.94
CA ASP A 91 -12.11 -0.54 16.99
C ASP A 91 -13.51 0.03 17.25
N TRP A 92 -13.59 1.19 17.88
CA TRP A 92 -14.84 1.91 18.17
C TRP A 92 -15.38 2.74 17.01
N MET A 93 -14.57 2.99 15.96
CA MET A 93 -15.01 3.70 14.75
C MET A 93 -15.74 2.76 13.79
N THR A 94 -16.69 3.32 13.03
CA THR A 94 -17.24 2.63 11.85
C THR A 94 -16.24 2.70 10.69
N ALA A 95 -16.40 1.82 9.67
CA ALA A 95 -15.52 1.85 8.51
C ALA A 95 -15.67 3.18 7.74
N ILE A 96 -16.90 3.69 7.60
CA ILE A 96 -17.15 4.96 6.91
C ILE A 96 -16.51 6.12 7.67
N ASP A 97 -16.62 6.17 9.01
CA ASP A 97 -15.99 7.23 9.81
C ASP A 97 -14.47 7.18 9.71
N PHE A 98 -13.89 5.97 9.78
CA PHE A 98 -12.46 5.78 9.70
C PHE A 98 -11.91 6.24 8.34
N VAL A 99 -12.49 5.78 7.22
CA VAL A 99 -12.01 6.10 5.88
C VAL A 99 -12.27 7.58 5.54
N SER A 100 -13.44 8.13 5.86
CA SER A 100 -13.75 9.54 5.60
C SER A 100 -12.89 10.49 6.44
N THR A 101 -12.57 10.14 7.69
CA THR A 101 -11.63 10.93 8.52
C THR A 101 -10.27 11.05 7.85
N LEU A 102 -9.77 9.95 7.28
CA LEU A 102 -8.48 9.94 6.58
C LEU A 102 -8.56 10.70 5.24
N ALA A 103 -9.68 10.62 4.52
CA ALA A 103 -9.91 11.46 3.33
C ALA A 103 -9.81 12.95 3.64
N ARG A 104 -10.35 13.37 4.79
CA ARG A 104 -10.23 14.76 5.25
C ARG A 104 -8.80 15.19 5.55
N LEU A 105 -7.93 14.28 6.00
CA LEU A 105 -6.49 14.57 6.19
C LEU A 105 -5.78 14.81 4.84
N HIS A 106 -6.34 14.32 3.74
CA HIS A 106 -5.89 14.64 2.38
C HIS A 106 -6.48 15.94 1.82
N GLY A 107 -7.21 16.72 2.63
CA GLY A 107 -7.73 18.04 2.27
C GLY A 107 -9.14 18.05 1.70
N MET A 108 -9.86 16.93 1.69
CA MET A 108 -11.25 16.87 1.24
C MET A 108 -12.18 17.54 2.25
N THR A 109 -13.22 18.18 1.75
CA THR A 109 -14.36 18.65 2.59
C THR A 109 -15.05 17.45 3.25
N ARG A 110 -15.94 17.71 4.19
CA ARG A 110 -16.67 16.63 4.86
C ARG A 110 -17.54 15.82 3.90
N GLU A 111 -18.21 16.50 2.98
CA GLU A 111 -19.09 15.86 1.99
C GLU A 111 -18.29 15.03 1.01
N GLU A 112 -17.27 15.61 0.37
CA GLU A 112 -16.36 14.89 -0.53
C GLU A 112 -15.71 13.67 0.13
N ALA A 113 -15.33 13.78 1.41
CA ALA A 113 -14.70 12.71 2.15
C ALA A 113 -15.65 11.53 2.42
N ILE A 114 -16.93 11.80 2.68
CA ILE A 114 -17.96 10.77 2.87
C ILE A 114 -18.24 10.08 1.53
N ASP A 115 -18.52 10.82 0.48
CA ASP A 115 -18.78 10.27 -0.87
C ASP A 115 -17.60 9.42 -1.36
N ARG A 116 -16.37 9.90 -1.14
CA ARG A 116 -15.17 9.17 -1.51
C ARG A 116 -14.98 7.91 -0.66
N ALA A 117 -15.27 7.96 0.64
CA ALA A 117 -15.20 6.82 1.53
C ALA A 117 -16.22 5.75 1.14
N GLU A 118 -17.47 6.12 0.83
CA GLU A 118 -18.49 5.21 0.33
C GLU A 118 -18.04 4.51 -0.95
N HIS A 119 -17.51 5.28 -1.92
CA HIS A 119 -17.00 4.74 -3.18
C HIS A 119 -15.88 3.71 -2.98
N VAL A 120 -14.87 4.00 -2.15
CA VAL A 120 -13.76 3.06 -1.94
C VAL A 120 -14.15 1.86 -1.07
N LEU A 121 -15.12 2.02 -0.15
CA LEU A 121 -15.68 0.91 0.63
C LEU A 121 -16.53 -0.01 -0.24
N ASP A 122 -17.26 0.54 -1.20
CA ASP A 122 -17.97 -0.23 -2.22
C ASP A 122 -17.00 -1.02 -3.09
N PHE A 123 -15.96 -0.38 -3.59
CA PHE A 123 -14.92 -1.01 -4.40
C PHE A 123 -14.27 -2.23 -3.71
N VAL A 124 -14.08 -2.17 -2.38
CA VAL A 124 -13.55 -3.31 -1.61
C VAL A 124 -14.63 -4.26 -1.08
N GLY A 125 -15.90 -4.08 -1.48
CA GLY A 125 -17.03 -4.95 -1.13
C GLY A 125 -17.42 -4.90 0.35
N LEU A 126 -17.51 -3.70 0.93
CA LEU A 126 -17.87 -3.46 2.34
C LEU A 126 -19.07 -2.51 2.52
N SER A 127 -19.80 -2.16 1.46
CA SER A 127 -20.96 -1.24 1.49
C SER A 127 -22.00 -1.63 2.53
N ASP A 128 -22.40 -2.91 2.58
CA ASP A 128 -23.47 -3.41 3.46
C ASP A 128 -23.11 -3.34 4.96
N VAL A 129 -21.84 -3.18 5.26
CA VAL A 129 -21.33 -3.21 6.64
C VAL A 129 -20.59 -1.95 7.05
N GLN A 130 -20.48 -0.95 6.16
CA GLN A 130 -19.68 0.27 6.39
C GLN A 130 -20.03 1.04 7.66
N ASN A 131 -21.27 0.93 8.14
CA ASN A 131 -21.75 1.58 9.36
C ASN A 131 -21.55 0.74 10.64
N LYS A 132 -20.91 -0.44 10.55
CA LYS A 132 -20.57 -1.26 11.70
C LYS A 132 -19.20 -0.89 12.25
N GLU A 133 -19.04 -0.99 13.57
CA GLU A 133 -17.76 -0.78 14.24
C GLU A 133 -16.67 -1.75 13.75
N LEU A 134 -15.47 -1.24 13.56
CA LEU A 134 -14.31 -2.01 13.07
C LEU A 134 -13.93 -3.15 14.02
N GLY A 135 -14.20 -3.03 15.33
CA GLY A 135 -13.99 -4.10 16.30
C GLY A 135 -14.82 -5.36 16.03
N LYS A 136 -15.90 -5.25 15.22
CA LYS A 136 -16.77 -6.38 14.84
C LYS A 136 -16.37 -7.01 13.50
N TYR A 137 -15.32 -6.50 12.85
CA TYR A 137 -14.87 -6.97 11.56
C TYR A 137 -13.93 -8.18 11.67
N SER A 138 -14.05 -9.13 10.74
CA SER A 138 -13.05 -10.18 10.56
C SER A 138 -11.71 -9.59 10.09
N LYS A 139 -10.63 -10.34 10.22
CA LYS A 139 -9.31 -9.90 9.72
C LYS A 139 -9.34 -9.53 8.25
N GLY A 140 -9.97 -10.33 7.40
CA GLY A 140 -10.12 -10.04 5.97
C GLY A 140 -10.95 -8.78 5.69
N MET A 141 -12.01 -8.50 6.47
CA MET A 141 -12.75 -7.24 6.38
C MET A 141 -11.88 -6.05 6.80
N ARG A 142 -11.14 -6.17 7.90
CA ARG A 142 -10.22 -5.12 8.37
C ARG A 142 -9.13 -4.84 7.33
N GLN A 143 -8.60 -5.88 6.68
CA GLN A 143 -7.62 -5.72 5.61
C GLN A 143 -8.20 -4.95 4.42
N ARG A 144 -9.45 -5.25 4.03
CA ARG A 144 -10.13 -4.49 2.96
C ARG A 144 -10.38 -3.03 3.34
N VAL A 145 -10.68 -2.73 4.60
CA VAL A 145 -10.76 -1.33 5.08
C VAL A 145 -9.42 -0.62 4.98
N LYS A 146 -8.29 -1.28 5.29
CA LYS A 146 -6.96 -0.69 5.10
C LYS A 146 -6.68 -0.37 3.63
N ILE A 147 -7.10 -1.26 2.72
CA ILE A 147 -6.97 -1.02 1.28
C ILE A 147 -7.84 0.17 0.88
N ALA A 148 -9.12 0.22 1.29
CA ALA A 148 -9.99 1.36 1.03
C ALA A 148 -9.39 2.69 1.53
N HIS A 149 -8.83 2.69 2.75
CA HIS A 149 -8.11 3.84 3.28
C HIS A 149 -6.94 4.28 2.38
N ALA A 150 -6.13 3.32 1.92
CA ALA A 150 -4.98 3.63 1.06
C ALA A 150 -5.39 4.17 -0.32
N LEU A 151 -6.64 3.93 -0.75
CA LEU A 151 -7.19 4.36 -2.05
C LEU A 151 -7.94 5.69 -2.00
N VAL A 152 -8.20 6.22 -0.81
CA VAL A 152 -9.11 7.36 -0.63
C VAL A 152 -8.70 8.62 -1.40
N HIS A 153 -7.41 8.87 -1.56
CA HIS A 153 -6.84 10.02 -2.28
C HIS A 153 -6.46 9.74 -3.74
N ASP A 154 -6.95 8.61 -4.29
CA ASP A 154 -6.73 8.16 -5.67
C ASP A 154 -5.25 8.03 -6.07
N PRO A 155 -4.43 7.25 -5.36
CA PRO A 155 -3.00 7.13 -5.63
C PRO A 155 -2.72 6.47 -6.98
N ASP A 156 -1.54 6.77 -7.55
CA ASP A 156 -1.02 6.09 -8.75
C ASP A 156 -0.23 4.82 -8.41
N LEU A 157 0.42 4.80 -7.24
CA LEU A 157 1.18 3.67 -6.69
C LEU A 157 0.54 3.20 -5.39
N ILE A 158 0.25 1.91 -5.31
CA ILE A 158 -0.27 1.25 -4.10
C ILE A 158 0.77 0.24 -3.62
N ILE A 159 1.21 0.37 -2.37
CA ILE A 159 2.16 -0.53 -1.74
C ILE A 159 1.43 -1.30 -0.64
N LEU A 160 1.38 -2.63 -0.76
CA LEU A 160 0.69 -3.53 0.16
C LEU A 160 1.73 -4.44 0.83
N ASP A 161 1.94 -4.24 2.13
CA ASP A 161 2.90 -5.04 2.90
C ASP A 161 2.18 -6.22 3.56
N GLU A 162 2.43 -7.43 3.05
CA GLU A 162 1.83 -8.70 3.49
C GLU A 162 0.28 -8.64 3.59
N PRO A 163 -0.44 -8.23 2.53
CA PRO A 163 -1.88 -7.95 2.61
C PRO A 163 -2.74 -9.18 2.94
N LEU A 164 -2.25 -10.39 2.75
CA LEU A 164 -2.97 -11.63 3.04
C LEU A 164 -2.56 -12.27 4.38
N HIS A 165 -1.61 -11.64 5.12
CA HIS A 165 -1.14 -12.16 6.40
C HIS A 165 -2.25 -12.26 7.44
N GLY A 166 -2.43 -13.45 8.00
CA GLY A 166 -3.45 -13.73 9.01
C GLY A 166 -4.90 -13.73 8.52
N CYS A 167 -5.13 -13.54 7.22
CA CYS A 167 -6.46 -13.70 6.62
C CYS A 167 -6.81 -15.19 6.48
N ASP A 168 -8.07 -15.53 6.74
CA ASP A 168 -8.56 -16.88 6.48
C ASP A 168 -8.60 -17.16 4.96
N PRO A 169 -8.50 -18.43 4.53
CA PRO A 169 -8.50 -18.80 3.11
C PRO A 169 -9.73 -18.31 2.34
N ILE A 170 -10.87 -18.13 2.99
CA ILE A 170 -12.11 -17.68 2.36
C ILE A 170 -12.04 -16.19 2.00
N ALA A 171 -11.36 -15.39 2.83
CA ALA A 171 -11.21 -13.95 2.60
C ALA A 171 -10.15 -13.60 1.54
N ARG A 172 -9.13 -14.44 1.33
CA ARG A 172 -8.01 -14.16 0.41
C ARG A 172 -8.44 -13.89 -1.04
N PRO A 173 -9.33 -14.69 -1.67
CA PRO A 173 -9.75 -14.42 -3.05
C PRO A 173 -10.35 -13.04 -3.26
N SER A 174 -11.11 -12.52 -2.29
CA SER A 174 -11.71 -11.18 -2.40
C SER A 174 -10.65 -10.07 -2.34
N ILE A 175 -9.63 -10.21 -1.51
CA ILE A 175 -8.51 -9.27 -1.44
C ILE A 175 -7.69 -9.32 -2.74
N MET A 176 -7.41 -10.52 -3.24
CA MET A 176 -6.69 -10.71 -4.50
C MET A 176 -7.46 -10.17 -5.71
N SER A 177 -8.81 -10.24 -5.71
CA SER A 177 -9.62 -9.59 -6.75
C SER A 177 -9.41 -8.08 -6.74
N VAL A 178 -9.52 -7.44 -5.57
CA VAL A 178 -9.30 -5.99 -5.42
C VAL A 178 -7.90 -5.59 -5.95
N ILE A 179 -6.85 -6.35 -5.62
CA ILE A 179 -5.48 -6.09 -6.09
C ILE A 179 -5.40 -6.18 -7.63
N ARG A 180 -6.00 -7.20 -8.23
CA ARG A 180 -6.03 -7.37 -9.69
C ARG A 180 -6.82 -6.27 -10.38
N ASP A 181 -7.96 -5.88 -9.81
CA ASP A 181 -8.81 -4.81 -10.35
C ASP A 181 -8.07 -3.47 -10.36
N LEU A 182 -7.31 -3.16 -9.31
CA LEU A 182 -6.43 -1.98 -9.27
C LEU A 182 -5.39 -2.01 -10.39
N GLY A 183 -4.71 -3.14 -10.59
CA GLY A 183 -3.74 -3.29 -11.68
C GLY A 183 -4.39 -3.13 -13.06
N SER A 184 -5.60 -3.69 -13.26
CA SER A 184 -6.34 -3.58 -14.53
C SER A 184 -6.83 -2.16 -14.83
N GLN A 185 -7.04 -1.34 -13.80
CA GLN A 185 -7.37 0.09 -13.91
C GLN A 185 -6.14 0.97 -14.21
N GLY A 186 -4.97 0.37 -14.43
CA GLY A 186 -3.75 1.08 -14.77
C GLY A 186 -2.97 1.62 -13.58
N LYS A 187 -3.35 1.26 -12.36
CA LYS A 187 -2.56 1.58 -11.16
C LYS A 187 -1.30 0.72 -11.10
N THR A 188 -0.25 1.24 -10.49
CA THR A 188 0.93 0.46 -10.13
C THR A 188 0.73 -0.12 -8.74
N VAL A 189 0.74 -1.44 -8.60
CA VAL A 189 0.52 -2.12 -7.31
C VAL A 189 1.74 -2.96 -6.97
N LEU A 190 2.33 -2.71 -5.81
CA LEU A 190 3.46 -3.45 -5.28
C LEU A 190 3.01 -4.23 -4.04
N VAL A 191 3.13 -5.55 -4.09
CA VAL A 191 2.64 -6.45 -3.05
C VAL A 191 3.78 -7.28 -2.49
N SER A 192 4.02 -7.26 -1.17
CA SER A 192 4.92 -8.24 -0.56
C SER A 192 4.17 -9.49 -0.16
N SER A 193 4.82 -10.65 -0.32
CA SER A 193 4.38 -11.91 0.25
C SER A 193 5.58 -12.79 0.61
N HIS A 194 5.40 -13.64 1.63
CA HIS A 194 6.33 -14.71 1.97
C HIS A 194 5.84 -16.07 1.43
N ILE A 195 4.67 -16.13 0.81
CA ILE A 195 4.04 -17.34 0.24
C ILE A 195 4.10 -17.23 -1.28
N LEU A 196 4.71 -18.23 -1.95
CA LEU A 196 4.88 -18.25 -3.41
C LEU A 196 3.59 -18.56 -4.18
N GLU A 197 2.54 -19.06 -3.51
CA GLU A 197 1.27 -19.46 -4.12
C GLU A 197 0.18 -18.36 -4.04
N GLU A 198 0.54 -17.18 -3.53
CA GLU A 198 -0.31 -15.99 -3.49
C GLU A 198 -0.04 -15.09 -4.71
#